data_0cc21ef9f8d58971f9b5db58c31bdd75
#
_entry.id   0cc21ef9f8d58971f9b5db58c31bdd75
#
_cell.length_a   1.000
_cell.length_b   1.000
_cell.length_c   1.000
_cell.angle_alpha   90.00
_cell.angle_beta   90.00
_cell.angle_gamma   90.00
#
_symmetry.space_group_name_H-M   'P 1'
#
loop_
_entity.id
_entity.type
_entity.pdbx_description
1 polymer ?
#
loop_
_entity_poly.entity_id
_entity_poly.type
_entity_poly.pdbx_seq_one_letter_code
_entity_poly.pdbx_strand_id
1 'polypeptide(L)'
;MIMAKYESKIKLIPAAVEAVYAKLSNLENLRPILENAASNPMVAEKMKEAGQDPAQLEKLKDIQLTPDSIAIPAPMVGTIALSIIEREENKCIKFQTDQSPVEANLWIQVLPTSEISTPYATPGTKIRVTLKAELNMMMKMMIGKKLEGGIDKFADMLAMLPY
;
A
#
# COMPACT_ATOMS: atom_id res chain seq x y z
N MET A 1 -17.69 12.49 14.10
CA MET A 1 -16.60 11.87 13.29
C MET A 1 -16.61 12.47 11.90
N ILE A 2 -15.43 12.70 11.35
CA ILE A 2 -15.28 13.26 10.02
C ILE A 2 -14.78 12.17 9.10
N MET A 3 -15.42 11.99 7.94
CA MET A 3 -14.95 11.10 6.91
C MET A 3 -13.85 11.81 6.12
N ALA A 4 -12.61 11.37 6.29
CA ALA A 4 -11.47 11.92 5.58
C ALA A 4 -11.10 11.01 4.40
N LYS A 5 -10.85 11.61 3.24
CA LYS A 5 -10.46 10.87 2.02
C LYS A 5 -9.07 11.31 1.59
N TYR A 6 -8.22 10.33 1.34
CA TYR A 6 -6.84 10.56 0.88
C TYR A 6 -6.62 9.73 -0.37
N GLU A 7 -6.09 10.33 -1.41
CA GLU A 7 -5.78 9.65 -2.67
C GLU A 7 -4.30 9.84 -3.01
N SER A 8 -3.66 8.76 -3.46
CA SER A 8 -2.32 8.87 -4.01
C SER A 8 -2.36 9.49 -5.40
N LYS A 9 -1.20 9.95 -5.87
CA LYS A 9 -1.02 10.23 -7.29
C LYS A 9 -1.10 8.93 -8.07
N ILE A 10 -1.40 9.03 -9.36
CA ILE A 10 -1.37 7.88 -10.25
C ILE A 10 0.08 7.49 -10.49
N LYS A 11 0.41 6.21 -10.25
CA LYS A 11 1.75 5.67 -10.45
C LYS A 11 1.72 4.70 -11.63
N LEU A 12 2.82 4.63 -12.35
CA LEU A 12 2.96 3.75 -13.52
C LEU A 12 3.77 2.51 -13.14
N ILE A 13 3.27 1.34 -13.52
CA ILE A 13 3.92 0.06 -13.28
C ILE A 13 4.22 -0.58 -14.63
N PRO A 14 5.49 -0.94 -14.92
CA PRO A 14 5.86 -1.56 -16.21
C PRO A 14 5.54 -3.05 -16.23
N ALA A 15 4.30 -3.41 -15.91
CA ALA A 15 3.82 -4.79 -15.88
C ALA A 15 2.34 -4.80 -16.31
N ALA A 16 1.90 -5.92 -16.86
CA ALA A 16 0.52 -6.07 -17.31
C ALA A 16 -0.46 -6.01 -16.11
N VAL A 17 -1.66 -5.48 -16.34
CA VAL A 17 -2.67 -5.32 -15.28
C VAL A 17 -3.03 -6.66 -14.64
N GLU A 18 -3.03 -7.74 -15.38
CA GLU A 18 -3.30 -9.09 -14.89
C GLU A 18 -2.25 -9.53 -13.88
N ALA A 19 -0.97 -9.25 -14.15
CA ALA A 19 0.13 -9.59 -13.25
C ALA A 19 0.07 -8.76 -11.98
N VAL A 20 -0.20 -7.46 -12.10
CA VAL A 20 -0.32 -6.57 -10.95
C VAL A 20 -1.49 -6.98 -10.06
N TYR A 21 -2.64 -7.20 -10.65
CA TYR A 21 -3.83 -7.62 -9.91
C TYR A 21 -3.61 -8.98 -9.22
N ALA A 22 -3.07 -9.97 -9.94
CA ALA A 22 -2.84 -11.30 -9.39
C ALA A 22 -1.93 -11.24 -8.16
N LYS A 23 -0.90 -10.40 -8.19
CA LYS A 23 0.01 -10.25 -7.06
C LYS A 23 -0.64 -9.55 -5.88
N LEU A 24 -1.34 -8.44 -6.12
CA LEU A 24 -1.92 -7.63 -5.05
C LEU A 24 -3.21 -8.21 -4.49
N SER A 25 -3.90 -9.07 -5.23
CA SER A 25 -5.14 -9.70 -4.76
C SER A 25 -4.91 -10.86 -3.78
N ASN A 26 -3.66 -11.30 -3.65
CA ASN A 26 -3.26 -12.29 -2.65
C ASN A 26 -2.09 -11.72 -1.85
N LEU A 27 -2.35 -11.33 -0.62
CA LEU A 27 -1.37 -10.63 0.21
C LEU A 27 -0.18 -11.52 0.63
N GLU A 28 -0.32 -12.84 0.57
CA GLU A 28 0.82 -13.74 0.80
C GLU A 28 1.95 -13.52 -0.20
N ASN A 29 1.66 -13.02 -1.39
CA ASN A 29 2.67 -12.68 -2.39
C ASN A 29 3.59 -11.55 -1.93
N LEU A 30 3.19 -10.76 -0.92
CA LEU A 30 4.01 -9.69 -0.36
C LEU A 30 4.99 -10.19 0.69
N ARG A 31 4.80 -11.38 1.23
CA ARG A 31 5.64 -11.94 2.30
C ARG A 31 7.13 -12.01 1.91
N PRO A 32 7.52 -12.59 0.77
CA PRO A 32 8.92 -12.61 0.37
C PRO A 32 9.51 -11.22 0.18
N ILE A 33 8.71 -10.28 -0.29
CA ILE A 33 9.13 -8.89 -0.53
C ILE A 33 9.42 -8.20 0.80
N LEU A 34 8.53 -8.36 1.79
CA LEU A 34 8.71 -7.78 3.12
C LEU A 34 9.92 -8.39 3.83
N GLU A 35 10.10 -9.70 3.75
CA GLU A 35 11.24 -10.39 4.35
C GLU A 35 12.55 -9.94 3.71
N ASN A 36 12.58 -9.81 2.38
CA ASN A 36 13.77 -9.32 1.67
C ASN A 36 14.06 -7.86 2.03
N ALA A 37 13.05 -7.01 2.09
CA ALA A 37 13.22 -5.60 2.46
C ALA A 37 13.77 -5.46 3.89
N ALA A 38 13.29 -6.27 4.82
CA ALA A 38 13.72 -6.22 6.21
C ALA A 38 15.19 -6.65 6.40
N SER A 39 15.71 -7.50 5.51
CA SER A 39 17.07 -8.04 5.62
C SER A 39 18.07 -7.45 4.62
N ASN A 40 17.63 -6.65 3.66
CA ASN A 40 18.47 -6.12 2.59
C ASN A 40 19.12 -4.79 2.99
N PRO A 41 20.47 -4.72 3.13
CA PRO A 41 21.15 -3.47 3.51
C PRO A 41 20.98 -2.35 2.48
N MET A 42 20.76 -2.66 1.21
CA MET A 42 20.53 -1.63 0.18
C MET A 42 19.22 -0.87 0.42
N VAL A 43 18.21 -1.54 0.95
CA VAL A 43 16.94 -0.88 1.29
C VAL A 43 17.15 0.09 2.45
N ALA A 44 17.94 -0.30 3.45
CA ALA A 44 18.28 0.56 4.58
C ALA A 44 19.04 1.83 4.12
N GLU A 45 19.97 1.68 3.19
CA GLU A 45 20.72 2.82 2.63
C GLU A 45 19.81 3.78 1.88
N LYS A 46 18.89 3.26 1.05
CA LYS A 46 17.93 4.08 0.33
C LYS A 46 17.00 4.82 1.27
N MET A 47 16.61 4.21 2.37
CA MET A 47 15.79 4.87 3.38
C MET A 47 16.53 6.03 4.04
N LYS A 48 17.81 5.87 4.35
CA LYS A 48 18.65 6.94 4.89
C LYS A 48 18.76 8.11 3.92
N GLU A 49 18.99 7.83 2.64
CA GLU A 49 19.08 8.85 1.61
C GLU A 49 17.77 9.61 1.45
N ALA A 50 16.64 8.95 1.66
CA ALA A 50 15.30 9.56 1.62
C ALA A 50 14.93 10.27 2.93
N GLY A 51 15.81 10.30 3.92
CA GLY A 51 15.52 10.90 5.22
C GLY A 51 14.62 10.06 6.12
N GLN A 52 14.48 8.77 5.84
CA GLN A 52 13.68 7.85 6.65
C GLN A 52 14.57 7.05 7.61
N ASP A 53 14.01 6.67 8.76
CA ASP A 53 14.71 5.89 9.76
C ASP A 53 14.77 4.42 9.36
N PRO A 54 15.98 3.83 9.17
CA PRO A 54 16.11 2.41 8.86
C PRO A 54 15.55 1.47 9.93
N ALA A 55 15.39 1.93 11.16
CA ALA A 55 14.78 1.14 12.22
C ALA A 55 13.34 0.75 11.91
N GLN A 56 12.67 1.47 11.00
CA GLN A 56 11.32 1.11 10.55
C GLN A 56 11.28 -0.22 9.79
N LEU A 57 12.41 -0.67 9.24
CA LEU A 57 12.49 -1.98 8.58
C LEU A 57 12.24 -3.14 9.54
N GLU A 58 12.59 -3.00 10.81
CA GLU A 58 12.32 -4.03 11.80
C GLU A 58 10.84 -4.20 12.05
N LYS A 59 10.05 -3.15 11.88
CA LYS A 59 8.60 -3.21 12.02
C LYS A 59 7.95 -4.04 10.92
N LEU A 60 8.61 -4.23 9.79
CA LEU A 60 8.12 -5.08 8.71
C LEU A 60 8.04 -6.56 9.14
N LYS A 61 8.88 -6.96 10.09
CA LYS A 61 8.87 -8.33 10.64
C LYS A 61 7.63 -8.59 11.49
N ASP A 62 7.03 -7.53 12.04
CA ASP A 62 5.84 -7.62 12.87
C ASP A 62 4.54 -7.58 12.06
N ILE A 63 4.64 -7.39 10.74
CA ILE A 63 3.48 -7.42 9.85
C ILE A 63 3.03 -8.85 9.68
N GLN A 64 1.76 -9.11 10.00
CA GLN A 64 1.15 -10.42 9.83
C GLN A 64 0.34 -10.44 8.54
N LEU A 65 0.57 -11.45 7.71
CA LEU A 65 -0.08 -11.62 6.43
C LEU A 65 -0.84 -12.94 6.36
N THR A 66 -2.04 -12.87 5.81
CA THR A 66 -2.78 -14.02 5.28
C THR A 66 -3.12 -13.69 3.82
N PRO A 67 -3.62 -14.65 3.02
CA PRO A 67 -4.01 -14.32 1.64
C PRO A 67 -5.01 -13.16 1.54
N ASP A 68 -5.85 -12.97 2.55
CA ASP A 68 -6.95 -12.01 2.53
C ASP A 68 -6.79 -10.84 3.50
N SER A 69 -5.74 -10.83 4.34
CA SER A 69 -5.61 -9.81 5.38
C SER A 69 -4.17 -9.43 5.66
N ILE A 70 -4.00 -8.24 6.21
CA ILE A 70 -2.71 -7.72 6.66
C ILE A 70 -2.91 -6.98 7.98
N ALA A 71 -2.06 -7.25 8.96
CA ALA A 71 -2.04 -6.53 10.24
C ALA A 71 -0.73 -5.77 10.36
N ILE A 72 -0.84 -4.45 10.50
CA ILE A 72 0.30 -3.53 10.51
C ILE A 72 0.35 -2.82 11.86
N PRO A 73 1.48 -2.90 12.59
CA PRO A 73 1.64 -2.08 13.79
C PRO A 73 1.79 -0.62 13.38
N ALA A 74 0.92 0.24 13.93
CA ALA A 74 0.92 1.66 13.63
C ALA A 74 1.23 2.44 14.92
N PRO A 75 2.29 3.26 14.95
CA PRO A 75 2.57 4.11 16.11
C PRO A 75 1.37 5.03 16.38
N MET A 76 1.03 5.26 17.63
CA MET A 76 -0.04 6.14 18.10
C MET A 76 -1.45 5.57 17.98
N VAL A 77 -1.74 4.64 17.06
CA VAL A 77 -3.09 4.08 16.87
C VAL A 77 -3.18 2.59 17.21
N GLY A 78 -2.06 1.91 17.49
CA GLY A 78 -2.03 0.48 17.72
C GLY A 78 -1.96 -0.32 16.43
N THR A 79 -2.35 -1.59 16.49
CA THR A 79 -2.33 -2.45 15.30
C THR A 79 -3.53 -2.18 14.42
N ILE A 80 -3.28 -1.92 13.14
CA ILE A 80 -4.33 -1.77 12.12
C ILE A 80 -4.40 -3.06 11.30
N ALA A 81 -5.53 -3.74 11.38
CA ALA A 81 -5.79 -4.92 10.57
C ALA A 81 -6.72 -4.55 9.41
N LEU A 82 -6.31 -4.92 8.20
CA LEU A 82 -7.08 -4.70 6.98
C LEU A 82 -7.38 -6.05 6.34
N SER A 83 -8.63 -6.26 5.96
CA SER A 83 -9.06 -7.47 5.25
C SER A 83 -9.60 -7.10 3.88
N ILE A 84 -9.30 -7.93 2.88
CA ILE A 84 -9.89 -7.77 1.55
C ILE A 84 -11.34 -8.20 1.63
N ILE A 85 -12.25 -7.27 1.29
CA ILE A 85 -13.69 -7.54 1.32
C ILE A 85 -14.30 -7.63 -0.07
N GLU A 86 -13.61 -7.12 -1.09
CA GLU A 86 -14.09 -7.15 -2.46
C GLU A 86 -12.90 -7.20 -3.42
N ARG A 87 -13.04 -8.02 -4.45
CA ARG A 87 -12.09 -8.14 -5.54
C ARG A 87 -12.83 -7.99 -6.87
N GLU A 88 -12.49 -6.97 -7.64
CA GLU A 88 -12.91 -6.83 -9.03
C GLU A 88 -11.73 -7.17 -9.91
N GLU A 89 -11.82 -8.27 -10.65
CA GLU A 89 -10.70 -8.79 -11.45
C GLU A 89 -10.16 -7.73 -12.39
N ASN A 90 -8.84 -7.49 -12.30
CA ASN A 90 -8.09 -6.52 -13.11
C ASN A 90 -8.57 -5.07 -13.00
N LYS A 91 -9.27 -4.72 -11.93
CA LYS A 91 -9.80 -3.36 -11.72
C LYS A 91 -9.54 -2.80 -10.34
N CYS A 92 -9.94 -3.53 -9.29
CA CYS A 92 -9.91 -2.97 -7.94
C CYS A 92 -9.84 -4.04 -6.87
N ILE A 93 -9.13 -3.73 -5.79
CA ILE A 93 -9.11 -4.53 -4.58
C ILE A 93 -9.54 -3.61 -3.44
N LYS A 94 -10.61 -3.97 -2.73
CA LYS A 94 -11.14 -3.18 -1.63
C LYS A 94 -10.82 -3.84 -0.29
N PHE A 95 -10.30 -3.05 0.62
CA PHE A 95 -9.97 -3.45 1.98
C PHE A 95 -10.85 -2.73 2.98
N GLN A 96 -11.07 -3.35 4.11
CA GLN A 96 -11.76 -2.73 5.25
C GLN A 96 -10.99 -3.06 6.52
N THR A 97 -10.94 -2.10 7.45
CA THR A 97 -10.34 -2.34 8.77
C THR A 97 -11.16 -3.36 9.55
N ASP A 98 -10.47 -4.24 10.26
CA ASP A 98 -11.05 -5.26 11.10
C ASP A 98 -10.50 -5.09 12.52
N GLN A 99 -11.39 -4.91 13.50
CA GLN A 99 -11.04 -4.73 14.92
C GLN A 99 -9.99 -3.64 15.17
N SER A 100 -10.01 -2.59 14.36
CA SER A 100 -9.06 -1.48 14.49
C SER A 100 -9.70 -0.31 15.24
N PRO A 101 -8.87 0.51 15.92
CA PRO A 101 -9.37 1.70 16.61
C PRO A 101 -9.91 2.77 15.64
N VAL A 102 -9.61 2.67 14.37
CA VAL A 102 -10.07 3.56 13.31
C VAL A 102 -10.79 2.76 12.25
N GLU A 103 -12.03 3.15 11.91
CA GLU A 103 -12.74 2.53 10.79
C GLU A 103 -12.28 3.18 9.49
N ALA A 104 -11.83 2.36 8.55
CA ALA A 104 -11.33 2.84 7.28
C ALA A 104 -11.56 1.81 6.16
N ASN A 105 -11.65 2.33 4.95
CA ASN A 105 -11.64 1.52 3.74
C ASN A 105 -10.49 1.96 2.85
N LEU A 106 -9.84 1.01 2.22
CA LEU A 106 -8.74 1.24 1.29
C LEU A 106 -9.07 0.61 -0.04
N TRP A 107 -8.84 1.34 -1.12
CA TRP A 107 -9.02 0.83 -2.49
C TRP A 107 -7.68 0.89 -3.21
N ILE A 108 -7.31 -0.21 -3.84
CA ILE A 108 -6.21 -0.24 -4.81
C ILE A 108 -6.86 -0.40 -6.18
N GLN A 109 -6.82 0.66 -6.97
CA GLN A 109 -7.38 0.67 -8.32
C GLN A 109 -6.29 0.47 -9.34
N VAL A 110 -6.49 -0.42 -10.29
CA VAL A 110 -5.56 -0.72 -11.37
C VAL A 110 -6.24 -0.52 -12.72
N LEU A 111 -5.50 0.00 -13.68
CA LEU A 111 -6.01 0.28 -15.02
C LEU A 111 -4.91 0.05 -16.04
N PRO A 112 -5.16 -0.67 -17.13
CA PRO A 112 -4.14 -0.83 -18.17
C PRO A 112 -3.83 0.52 -18.83
N THR A 113 -2.56 0.71 -19.19
CA THR A 113 -2.13 1.94 -19.86
C THR A 113 -1.11 1.66 -20.94
N SER A 114 -1.14 2.45 -22.01
CA SER A 114 -0.14 2.45 -23.06
C SER A 114 0.87 3.60 -22.90
N GLU A 115 0.81 4.36 -21.80
CA GLU A 115 1.71 5.49 -21.57
C GLU A 115 3.15 5.07 -21.28
N ILE A 116 3.36 3.81 -20.86
CA ILE A 116 4.70 3.27 -20.64
C ILE A 116 5.23 2.77 -21.97
N SER A 117 6.22 3.48 -22.51
CA SER A 117 6.89 3.10 -23.75
C SER A 117 7.99 2.10 -23.43
N THR A 118 7.77 0.83 -23.74
CA THR A 118 8.80 -0.19 -23.65
C THR A 118 9.11 -0.72 -25.05
N PRO A 119 10.36 -1.16 -25.33
CA PRO A 119 10.70 -1.73 -26.64
C PRO A 119 9.89 -2.96 -27.01
N TYR A 120 9.23 -3.58 -26.04
CA TYR A 120 8.49 -4.83 -26.23
C TYR A 120 6.98 -4.63 -26.29
N ALA A 121 6.52 -3.37 -26.34
CA ALA A 121 5.10 -3.03 -26.49
C ALA A 121 4.17 -3.71 -25.46
N THR A 122 4.69 -4.05 -24.27
CA THR A 122 3.88 -4.61 -23.20
C THR A 122 3.07 -3.49 -22.55
N PRO A 123 1.73 -3.60 -22.48
CA PRO A 123 0.95 -2.59 -21.80
C PRO A 123 1.31 -2.54 -20.31
N GLY A 124 1.51 -1.34 -19.80
CA GLY A 124 1.75 -1.13 -18.38
C GLY A 124 0.45 -1.00 -17.60
N THR A 125 0.58 -0.64 -16.34
CA THR A 125 -0.55 -0.45 -15.43
C THR A 125 -0.45 0.90 -14.75
N LYS A 126 -1.58 1.59 -14.63
CA LYS A 126 -1.74 2.75 -13.75
C LYS A 126 -2.33 2.25 -12.44
N ILE A 127 -1.75 2.68 -11.32
CA ILE A 127 -2.26 2.34 -10.00
C ILE A 127 -2.55 3.60 -9.20
N ARG A 128 -3.64 3.57 -8.43
CA ARG A 128 -3.98 4.61 -7.48
C ARG A 128 -4.51 3.97 -6.21
N VAL A 129 -4.07 4.48 -5.07
CA VAL A 129 -4.53 4.05 -3.75
C VAL A 129 -5.42 5.13 -3.16
N THR A 130 -6.58 4.75 -2.67
CA THR A 130 -7.54 5.66 -2.03
C THR A 130 -7.84 5.14 -0.63
N LEU A 131 -7.77 6.01 0.36
CA LEU A 131 -8.13 5.70 1.75
C LEU A 131 -9.26 6.61 2.19
N LYS A 132 -10.32 6.03 2.75
CA LYS A 132 -11.35 6.76 3.48
C LYS A 132 -11.35 6.30 4.92
N ALA A 133 -11.18 7.22 5.85
CA ALA A 133 -11.10 6.92 7.27
C ALA A 133 -12.05 7.81 8.06
N GLU A 134 -12.71 7.22 9.06
CA GLU A 134 -13.51 8.00 10.02
C GLU A 134 -12.59 8.50 11.12
N LEU A 135 -12.36 9.80 11.17
CA LEU A 135 -11.48 10.43 12.14
C LEU A 135 -12.24 11.48 12.92
N ASN A 136 -11.94 11.60 14.23
CA ASN A 136 -12.38 12.77 14.96
C ASN A 136 -11.50 13.97 14.59
N MET A 137 -11.92 15.17 14.95
CA MET A 137 -11.20 16.39 14.57
C MET A 137 -9.76 16.39 15.07
N MET A 138 -9.53 15.92 16.29
CA MET A 138 -8.18 15.83 16.87
C MET A 138 -7.29 14.87 16.09
N MET A 139 -7.77 13.67 15.79
CA MET A 139 -7.03 12.68 15.02
C MET A 139 -6.72 13.20 13.62
N LYS A 140 -7.67 13.86 12.96
CA LYS A 140 -7.46 14.46 11.66
C LYS A 140 -6.34 15.49 11.67
N MET A 141 -6.28 16.31 12.70
CA MET A 141 -5.21 17.29 12.85
C MET A 141 -3.86 16.65 13.13
N MET A 142 -3.83 15.57 13.93
CA MET A 142 -2.59 14.92 14.34
C MET A 142 -1.99 14.03 13.24
N ILE A 143 -2.82 13.27 12.52
CA ILE A 143 -2.35 12.23 11.60
C ILE A 143 -2.77 12.47 10.14
N GLY A 144 -3.63 13.46 9.86
CA GLY A 144 -4.14 13.69 8.51
C GLY A 144 -3.04 13.87 7.47
N LYS A 145 -2.05 14.71 7.74
CA LYS A 145 -0.92 14.94 6.82
C LYS A 145 -0.05 13.70 6.67
N LYS A 146 0.12 12.93 7.75
CA LYS A 146 0.89 11.68 7.70
C LYS A 146 0.17 10.64 6.86
N LEU A 147 -1.15 10.57 6.94
CA LEU A 147 -1.95 9.66 6.12
C LEU A 147 -1.88 10.05 4.64
N GLU A 148 -2.00 11.33 4.33
CA GLU A 148 -1.89 11.82 2.96
C GLU A 148 -0.54 11.47 2.32
N GLY A 149 0.54 11.79 3.01
CA GLY A 149 1.89 11.44 2.55
C GLY A 149 2.14 9.94 2.56
N GLY A 150 1.60 9.22 3.55
CA GLY A 150 1.74 7.78 3.67
C GLY A 150 1.05 7.01 2.54
N ILE A 151 -0.12 7.46 2.10
CA ILE A 151 -0.84 6.83 0.98
C ILE A 151 -0.05 7.00 -0.32
N ASP A 152 0.53 8.16 -0.57
CA ASP A 152 1.36 8.38 -1.76
C ASP A 152 2.63 7.52 -1.73
N LYS A 153 3.29 7.43 -0.58
CA LYS A 153 4.47 6.55 -0.41
C LYS A 153 4.11 5.08 -0.56
N PHE A 154 2.95 4.67 -0.08
CA PHE A 154 2.46 3.31 -0.24
C PHE A 154 2.25 2.98 -1.72
N ALA A 155 1.66 3.89 -2.48
CA ALA A 155 1.50 3.72 -3.92
C ALA A 155 2.85 3.65 -4.64
N ASP A 156 3.83 4.47 -4.23
CA ASP A 156 5.19 4.39 -4.77
C ASP A 156 5.82 3.03 -4.49
N MET A 157 5.64 2.49 -3.30
CA MET A 157 6.14 1.17 -2.93
C MET A 157 5.52 0.09 -3.81
N LEU A 158 4.21 0.14 -4.01
CA LEU A 158 3.52 -0.81 -4.89
C LEU A 158 4.02 -0.72 -6.33
N ALA A 159 4.37 0.49 -6.80
CA ALA A 159 4.90 0.68 -8.14
C ALA A 159 6.31 0.11 -8.32
N MET A 160 7.05 -0.09 -7.24
CA MET A 160 8.42 -0.61 -7.26
C MET A 160 8.50 -2.13 -7.06
N LEU A 161 7.38 -2.80 -6.80
CA LEU A 161 7.40 -4.24 -6.59
C LEU A 161 7.73 -5.01 -7.88
N PRO A 162 8.40 -6.18 -7.76
CA PRO A 162 8.64 -7.05 -8.92
C PRO A 162 7.37 -7.84 -9.28
N TYR A 163 6.71 -7.43 -10.31
CA TYR A 163 5.51 -8.10 -10.80
C TYR A 163 5.78 -9.13 -11.87
#